data_6b5fce5e939adf2cbd35dd231625ead0
#
_entry.id   6b5fce5e939adf2cbd35dd231625ead0
#
_cell.length_a   1.000
_cell.length_b   1.000
_cell.length_c   1.000
_cell.angle_alpha   90.00
_cell.angle_beta   90.00
_cell.angle_gamma   90.00
#
_symmetry.space_group_name_H-M   'P 1'
#
loop_
_entity.id
_entity.type
_entity.pdbx_description
1 polymer ?
#
loop_
_entity_poly.entity_id
_entity_poly.type
_entity_poly.pdbx_seq_one_letter_code
_entity_poly.pdbx_strand_id
1 'polypeptide(L)'
;MNSGKVAEGAMVLRAKIDMANPNMHFRDPVIYRIINKEHHITGNKWKAYPMYDFAHGQSDYFEGVTHSICTLEFVPHRPLYDYFVDELKEGKDLQDHRPRQYEFNRLNLTYTVMSKRKLLALVKENLVAGWDDPRMPTICGLRRRGYSPQAVRKFIDMIGYTKFDALNDYEMLEAAAREDLNRRALRVSKSGV
;
A
#
# COMPACT_ATOMS: atom_id res chain seq x y z
N MET A 1 -4.91 4.80 29.56
CA MET A 1 -5.50 4.14 28.38
C MET A 1 -5.31 2.61 28.42
N ASN A 2 -4.12 2.10 28.69
CA ASN A 2 -3.83 0.65 28.58
C ASN A 2 -4.28 -0.21 29.79
N SER A 3 -4.84 0.38 30.84
CA SER A 3 -5.27 -0.34 32.05
C SER A 3 -6.51 -1.24 31.89
N GLY A 4 -7.20 -1.14 30.76
CA GLY A 4 -8.48 -1.82 30.51
C GLY A 4 -9.69 -1.24 31.26
N LYS A 5 -9.49 -0.18 32.05
CA LYS A 5 -10.56 0.44 32.84
C LYS A 5 -11.39 1.48 32.05
N VAL A 6 -10.97 1.81 30.84
CA VAL A 6 -11.57 2.86 30.02
C VAL A 6 -12.24 2.22 28.81
N ALA A 7 -13.50 2.55 28.58
CA ALA A 7 -14.27 2.04 27.46
C ALA A 7 -13.72 2.52 26.10
N GLU A 8 -13.94 1.73 25.07
CA GLU A 8 -13.64 2.11 23.70
C GLU A 8 -14.41 3.38 23.31
N GLY A 9 -13.72 4.33 22.67
CA GLY A 9 -14.30 5.61 22.29
C GLY A 9 -14.36 6.68 23.40
N ALA A 10 -14.11 6.30 24.67
CA ALA A 10 -14.23 7.25 25.78
C ALA A 10 -13.08 8.27 25.86
N MET A 11 -11.91 7.94 25.33
CA MET A 11 -10.77 8.87 25.25
C MET A 11 -9.82 8.53 24.12
N VAL A 12 -9.11 9.54 23.67
CA VAL A 12 -7.99 9.46 22.72
C VAL A 12 -6.81 10.27 23.24
N LEU A 13 -5.62 9.96 22.79
CA LEU A 13 -4.45 10.80 22.98
C LEU A 13 -4.18 11.57 21.69
N ARG A 14 -3.96 12.87 21.80
CA ARG A 14 -3.65 13.75 20.67
C ARG A 14 -2.24 14.31 20.80
N ALA A 15 -1.56 14.48 19.68
CA ALA A 15 -0.39 15.34 19.63
C ALA A 15 -0.87 16.81 19.74
N LYS A 16 -0.17 17.62 20.51
CA LYS A 16 -0.42 19.06 20.58
C LYS A 16 0.52 19.76 19.62
N ILE A 17 0.02 20.13 18.45
CA ILE A 17 0.81 20.75 17.38
C ILE A 17 0.29 22.15 17.08
N ASP A 18 -0.78 22.27 16.28
CA ASP A 18 -1.35 23.56 15.88
C ASP A 18 -2.78 23.40 15.35
N MET A 19 -3.76 23.84 16.14
CA MET A 19 -5.19 23.76 15.76
C MET A 19 -5.58 24.72 14.63
N ALA A 20 -4.76 25.72 14.32
CA ALA A 20 -5.00 26.69 13.24
C ALA A 20 -4.31 26.32 11.92
N ASN A 21 -3.59 25.19 11.88
CA ASN A 21 -2.82 24.80 10.71
C ASN A 21 -3.72 24.60 9.47
N PRO A 22 -3.36 25.12 8.29
CA PRO A 22 -4.10 24.92 7.06
C PRO A 22 -4.19 23.43 6.67
N ASN A 23 -3.15 22.64 6.95
CA ASN A 23 -3.19 21.18 6.82
C ASN A 23 -3.94 20.55 7.99
N MET A 24 -5.12 20.01 7.74
CA MET A 24 -5.97 19.42 8.80
C MET A 24 -5.29 18.27 9.56
N HIS A 25 -4.31 17.59 8.95
CA HIS A 25 -3.55 16.50 9.60
C HIS A 25 -2.67 17.01 10.75
N PHE A 26 -2.34 18.33 10.79
CA PHE A 26 -1.60 18.98 11.87
C PHE A 26 -2.49 19.52 12.99
N ARG A 27 -3.80 19.50 12.85
CA ARG A 27 -4.73 20.04 13.86
C ARG A 27 -4.89 19.06 15.02
N ASP A 28 -3.86 18.98 15.85
CA ASP A 28 -3.77 18.10 17.03
C ASP A 28 -4.27 16.68 16.73
N PRO A 29 -3.59 15.94 15.83
CA PRO A 29 -4.04 14.64 15.38
C PRO A 29 -4.09 13.63 16.51
N VAL A 30 -5.03 12.70 16.42
CA VAL A 30 -5.11 11.55 17.32
C VAL A 30 -3.91 10.64 17.07
N ILE A 31 -3.13 10.35 18.10
CA ILE A 31 -1.97 9.47 18.03
C ILE A 31 -2.21 8.11 18.66
N TYR A 32 -3.09 8.00 19.67
CA TYR A 32 -3.54 6.73 20.25
C TYR A 32 -5.04 6.72 20.47
N ARG A 33 -5.65 5.56 20.27
CA ARG A 33 -7.04 5.26 20.61
C ARG A 33 -7.16 3.98 21.40
N ILE A 34 -8.29 3.78 22.09
CA ILE A 34 -8.62 2.55 22.79
C ILE A 34 -9.37 1.62 21.83
N ILE A 35 -8.93 0.38 21.74
CA ILE A 35 -9.59 -0.71 21.00
C ILE A 35 -9.69 -1.92 21.91
N ASN A 36 -10.90 -2.33 22.23
CA ASN A 36 -11.19 -3.50 23.06
C ASN A 36 -11.40 -4.75 22.19
N LYS A 37 -10.38 -5.08 21.40
CA LYS A 37 -10.40 -6.24 20.51
C LYS A 37 -9.13 -7.05 20.69
N GLU A 38 -9.25 -8.36 20.62
CA GLU A 38 -8.10 -9.25 20.62
C GLU A 38 -7.26 -9.07 19.36
N HIS A 39 -5.96 -8.91 19.54
CA HIS A 39 -5.00 -8.80 18.44
C HIS A 39 -4.43 -10.18 18.12
N HIS A 40 -4.35 -10.53 16.85
CA HIS A 40 -3.95 -11.87 16.36
C HIS A 40 -2.56 -12.34 16.80
N ILE A 41 -1.63 -11.45 17.17
CA ILE A 41 -0.30 -11.80 17.67
C ILE A 41 -0.21 -11.60 19.18
N THR A 42 -0.66 -10.45 19.70
CA THR A 42 -0.44 -10.06 21.09
C THR A 42 -1.63 -10.32 22.01
N GLY A 43 -2.71 -10.90 21.48
CA GLY A 43 -3.94 -11.18 22.22
C GLY A 43 -4.52 -9.91 22.85
N ASN A 44 -4.82 -9.98 24.14
CA ASN A 44 -5.39 -8.89 24.92
C ASN A 44 -4.36 -8.04 25.69
N LYS A 45 -3.08 -8.15 25.35
CA LYS A 45 -1.99 -7.45 26.05
C LYS A 45 -2.11 -5.93 25.99
N TRP A 46 -2.55 -5.40 24.86
CA TRP A 46 -2.66 -3.96 24.60
C TRP A 46 -4.11 -3.55 24.42
N LYS A 47 -4.46 -2.39 24.94
CA LYS A 47 -5.78 -1.73 24.77
C LYS A 47 -5.66 -0.38 24.10
N ALA A 48 -4.51 0.28 24.22
CA ALA A 48 -4.20 1.51 23.50
C ALA A 48 -3.39 1.17 22.25
N TYR A 49 -3.89 1.59 21.10
CA TYR A 49 -3.28 1.34 19.79
C TYR A 49 -2.92 2.66 19.12
N PRO A 50 -1.71 2.75 18.52
CA PRO A 50 -1.31 3.94 17.79
C PRO A 50 -2.13 4.09 16.50
N MET A 51 -2.36 5.33 16.12
CA MET A 51 -2.91 5.66 14.81
C MET A 51 -1.83 5.54 13.75
N TYR A 52 -2.25 5.30 12.50
CA TYR A 52 -1.36 5.06 11.37
C TYR A 52 -0.29 6.15 11.21
N ASP A 53 -0.71 7.42 11.15
CA ASP A 53 0.21 8.55 10.91
C ASP A 53 1.28 8.70 12.00
N PHE A 54 0.96 8.31 13.23
CA PHE A 54 1.92 8.31 14.33
C PHE A 54 2.86 7.11 14.28
N ALA A 55 2.36 5.92 13.95
CA ALA A 55 3.12 4.68 13.99
C ALA A 55 4.05 4.51 12.78
N HIS A 56 3.61 4.94 11.60
CA HIS A 56 4.28 4.63 10.33
C HIS A 56 5.71 5.18 10.27
N GLY A 57 5.89 6.48 10.48
CA GLY A 57 7.22 7.09 10.44
C GLY A 57 8.17 6.55 11.50
N GLN A 58 7.65 6.20 12.68
CA GLN A 58 8.43 5.60 13.75
C GLN A 58 8.88 4.18 13.39
N SER A 59 8.00 3.35 12.85
CA SER A 59 8.34 2.00 12.39
C SER A 59 9.42 2.06 11.32
N ASP A 60 9.25 2.91 10.31
CA ASP A 60 10.23 3.10 9.25
C ASP A 60 11.60 3.52 9.81
N TYR A 61 11.61 4.43 10.77
CA TYR A 61 12.83 4.91 11.40
C TYR A 61 13.55 3.80 12.17
N PHE A 62 12.84 3.06 13.04
CA PHE A 62 13.42 2.00 13.87
C PHE A 62 13.83 0.76 13.05
N GLU A 63 13.18 0.51 11.93
CA GLU A 63 13.49 -0.62 11.05
C GLU A 63 14.55 -0.28 9.99
N GLY A 64 15.06 0.96 9.95
CA GLY A 64 16.09 1.38 9.01
C GLY A 64 15.59 1.56 7.58
N VAL A 65 14.31 1.78 7.39
CA VAL A 65 13.71 2.06 6.08
C VAL A 65 14.21 3.41 5.55
N THR A 66 14.73 3.44 4.34
CA THR A 66 15.21 4.67 3.70
C THR A 66 14.15 5.30 2.78
N HIS A 67 13.36 4.47 2.10
CA HIS A 67 12.33 4.86 1.14
C HIS A 67 10.98 4.29 1.55
N SER A 68 10.13 5.12 2.14
CA SER A 68 8.77 4.78 2.51
C SER A 68 7.83 5.04 1.33
N ILE A 69 7.23 3.99 0.79
CA ILE A 69 6.47 4.06 -0.46
C ILE A 69 4.97 3.96 -0.18
N CYS A 70 4.20 4.92 -0.68
CA CYS A 70 2.76 4.97 -0.49
C CYS A 70 2.01 5.53 -1.71
N THR A 71 0.70 5.60 -1.63
CA THR A 71 -0.16 6.14 -2.69
C THR A 71 -0.39 7.64 -2.53
N LEU A 72 -0.91 8.30 -3.58
CA LEU A 72 -1.07 9.77 -3.64
C LEU A 72 -1.98 10.35 -2.55
N GLU A 73 -2.90 9.57 -2.01
CA GLU A 73 -3.73 10.01 -0.87
C GLU A 73 -2.92 10.40 0.37
N PHE A 74 -1.67 9.95 0.48
CA PHE A 74 -0.76 10.28 1.59
C PHE A 74 0.08 11.55 1.37
N VAL A 75 -0.05 12.23 0.24
CA VAL A 75 0.65 13.50 -0.01
C VAL A 75 0.39 14.52 1.11
N PRO A 76 -0.85 14.79 1.55
CA PRO A 76 -1.11 15.69 2.67
C PRO A 76 -0.66 15.15 4.05
N HIS A 77 -0.41 13.85 4.16
CA HIS A 77 0.11 13.22 5.39
C HIS A 77 1.63 13.32 5.53
N ARG A 78 2.38 13.47 4.42
CA ARG A 78 3.85 13.53 4.44
C ARG A 78 4.42 14.55 5.42
N PRO A 79 3.91 15.78 5.51
CA PRO A 79 4.43 16.73 6.50
C PRO A 79 4.28 16.23 7.94
N LEU A 80 3.20 15.51 8.26
CA LEU A 80 2.99 14.93 9.59
C LEU A 80 3.93 13.73 9.83
N TYR A 81 4.18 12.91 8.81
CA TYR A 81 5.19 11.85 8.83
C TYR A 81 6.57 12.44 9.16
N ASP A 82 6.98 13.48 8.43
CA ASP A 82 8.24 14.17 8.64
C ASP A 82 8.34 14.76 10.06
N TYR A 83 7.28 15.40 10.54
CA TYR A 83 7.19 15.96 11.88
C TYR A 83 7.46 14.90 12.97
N PHE A 84 6.76 13.76 12.93
CA PHE A 84 6.96 12.72 13.92
C PHE A 84 8.33 12.04 13.85
N VAL A 85 8.92 11.91 12.65
CA VAL A 85 10.29 11.40 12.50
C VAL A 85 11.30 12.38 13.09
N ASP A 86 11.11 13.68 12.88
CA ASP A 86 12.02 14.72 13.40
C ASP A 86 11.92 14.84 14.93
N GLU A 87 10.70 14.81 15.51
CA GLU A 87 10.48 14.79 16.96
C GLU A 87 11.13 13.58 17.65
N LEU A 88 11.17 12.41 16.98
CA LEU A 88 11.89 11.25 17.50
C LEU A 88 13.39 11.48 17.58
N LYS A 89 13.94 12.28 16.67
CA LYS A 89 15.36 12.53 16.53
C LYS A 89 15.87 13.55 17.54
N GLU A 90 15.03 14.47 17.98
CA GLU A 90 15.42 15.49 18.96
C GLU A 90 15.77 14.86 20.33
N GLY A 91 17.05 15.00 20.72
CA GLY A 91 17.56 14.61 22.04
C GLY A 91 17.95 13.16 22.23
N LYS A 92 18.09 12.37 21.18
CA LYS A 92 18.58 10.98 21.26
C LYS A 92 19.67 10.74 20.23
N ASP A 93 20.70 9.96 20.63
CA ASP A 93 21.70 9.35 19.73
C ASP A 93 21.02 8.27 18.84
N LEU A 94 20.05 8.70 18.04
CA LEU A 94 19.34 7.83 17.13
C LEU A 94 20.07 7.84 15.77
N GLN A 95 19.95 6.73 15.04
CA GLN A 95 20.66 6.45 13.80
C GLN A 95 20.68 7.65 12.81
N ASP A 96 21.78 7.81 12.08
CA ASP A 96 21.98 8.93 11.14
C ASP A 96 21.03 8.92 9.93
N HIS A 97 20.32 7.82 9.68
CA HIS A 97 19.40 7.75 8.57
C HIS A 97 18.05 8.42 8.91
N ARG A 98 17.47 9.07 7.92
CA ARG A 98 16.12 9.65 7.99
C ARG A 98 15.28 9.04 6.87
N PRO A 99 14.23 8.28 7.19
CA PRO A 99 13.33 7.76 6.19
C PRO A 99 12.64 8.91 5.45
N ARG A 100 12.34 8.69 4.17
CA ARG A 100 11.60 9.64 3.35
C ARG A 100 10.40 8.97 2.71
N GLN A 101 9.24 9.63 2.79
CA GLN A 101 8.02 9.17 2.15
C GLN A 101 7.99 9.59 0.68
N TYR A 102 7.66 8.62 -0.18
CA TYR A 102 7.50 8.82 -1.62
C TYR A 102 6.12 8.33 -2.03
N GLU A 103 5.32 9.23 -2.60
CA GLU A 103 3.97 8.90 -3.08
C GLU A 103 3.98 8.76 -4.60
N PHE A 104 3.17 7.82 -5.07
CA PHE A 104 2.96 7.59 -6.50
C PHE A 104 1.52 7.19 -6.79
N ASN A 105 1.13 7.29 -8.06
CA ASN A 105 -0.21 6.98 -8.50
C ASN A 105 -0.51 5.48 -8.36
N ARG A 106 -1.79 5.19 -8.13
CA ARG A 106 -2.31 3.84 -8.21
C ARG A 106 -2.38 3.40 -9.67
N LEU A 107 -2.04 2.14 -9.94
CA LEU A 107 -2.27 1.54 -11.26
C LEU A 107 -3.77 1.43 -11.52
N ASN A 108 -4.24 2.10 -12.57
CA ASN A 108 -5.57 1.92 -13.14
C ASN A 108 -5.41 1.43 -14.58
N LEU A 109 -6.21 0.43 -14.95
CA LEU A 109 -6.22 -0.16 -16.29
C LEU A 109 -7.61 -0.06 -16.89
N THR A 110 -7.68 0.22 -18.19
CA THR A 110 -8.92 0.15 -18.94
C THR A 110 -9.53 -1.26 -18.82
N TYR A 111 -10.84 -1.36 -18.80
CA TYR A 111 -11.61 -2.61 -18.71
C TYR A 111 -11.27 -3.51 -17.52
N THR A 112 -10.59 -2.98 -16.48
CA THR A 112 -10.09 -3.78 -15.37
C THR A 112 -10.52 -3.20 -14.03
N VAL A 113 -11.13 -4.02 -13.18
CA VAL A 113 -11.50 -3.64 -11.82
C VAL A 113 -10.32 -3.90 -10.88
N MET A 114 -9.69 -2.82 -10.36
CA MET A 114 -8.55 -2.90 -9.45
C MET A 114 -8.95 -2.76 -7.95
N SER A 115 -10.25 -2.86 -7.64
CA SER A 115 -10.76 -2.74 -6.28
C SER A 115 -10.74 -4.08 -5.55
N LYS A 116 -9.92 -4.21 -4.50
CA LYS A 116 -9.87 -5.42 -3.64
C LYS A 116 -11.26 -5.82 -3.12
N ARG A 117 -12.08 -4.84 -2.70
CA ARG A 117 -13.44 -5.12 -2.18
C ARG A 117 -14.35 -5.74 -3.23
N LYS A 118 -14.31 -5.23 -4.47
CA LYS A 118 -15.11 -5.79 -5.58
C LYS A 118 -14.60 -7.17 -5.99
N LEU A 119 -13.28 -7.36 -6.08
CA LEU A 119 -12.69 -8.66 -6.40
C LEU A 119 -12.96 -9.69 -5.30
N LEU A 120 -12.96 -9.30 -4.02
CA LEU A 120 -13.33 -10.18 -2.90
C LEU A 120 -14.78 -10.65 -3.01
N ALA A 121 -15.70 -9.80 -3.48
CA ALA A 121 -17.08 -10.21 -3.71
C ALA A 121 -17.16 -11.35 -4.73
N LEU A 122 -16.43 -11.26 -5.85
CA LEU A 122 -16.38 -12.32 -6.85
C LEU A 122 -15.92 -13.66 -6.27
N VAL A 123 -14.93 -13.63 -5.38
CA VAL A 123 -14.42 -14.85 -4.71
C VAL A 123 -15.44 -15.39 -3.72
N LYS A 124 -16.05 -14.53 -2.90
CA LYS A 124 -17.04 -14.93 -1.88
C LYS A 124 -18.32 -15.49 -2.47
N GLU A 125 -18.74 -14.97 -3.61
CA GLU A 125 -19.93 -15.39 -4.34
C GLU A 125 -19.65 -16.58 -5.28
N ASN A 126 -18.43 -17.12 -5.26
CA ASN A 126 -17.98 -18.23 -6.11
C ASN A 126 -18.14 -17.98 -7.63
N LEU A 127 -18.08 -16.73 -8.06
CA LEU A 127 -18.11 -16.35 -9.48
C LEU A 127 -16.77 -16.59 -10.16
N VAL A 128 -15.71 -16.72 -9.39
CA VAL A 128 -14.35 -17.10 -9.81
C VAL A 128 -13.83 -18.20 -8.89
N ALA A 129 -12.88 -19.00 -9.37
CA ALA A 129 -12.32 -20.15 -8.63
C ALA A 129 -11.49 -19.73 -7.41
N GLY A 130 -11.01 -18.48 -7.37
CA GLY A 130 -10.19 -17.94 -6.29
C GLY A 130 -9.40 -16.71 -6.74
N TRP A 131 -8.48 -16.27 -5.90
CA TRP A 131 -7.63 -15.11 -6.18
C TRP A 131 -6.64 -15.34 -7.33
N ASP A 132 -6.37 -16.57 -7.66
CA ASP A 132 -5.50 -16.99 -8.77
C ASP A 132 -6.27 -17.35 -10.06
N ASP A 133 -7.60 -17.17 -10.07
CA ASP A 133 -8.39 -17.37 -11.29
C ASP A 133 -7.81 -16.52 -12.44
N PRO A 134 -7.63 -17.09 -13.66
CA PRO A 134 -7.07 -16.35 -14.79
C PRO A 134 -7.82 -15.07 -15.17
N ARG A 135 -9.08 -14.94 -14.76
CA ARG A 135 -9.91 -13.74 -14.99
C ARG A 135 -9.63 -12.63 -13.99
N MET A 136 -8.92 -12.95 -12.89
CA MET A 136 -8.61 -11.99 -11.84
C MET A 136 -7.35 -11.17 -12.20
N PRO A 137 -7.36 -9.84 -12.01
CA PRO A 137 -6.21 -8.96 -12.26
C PRO A 137 -5.21 -9.00 -11.10
N THR A 138 -4.91 -10.17 -10.61
CA THR A 138 -3.90 -10.41 -9.57
C THR A 138 -2.61 -10.92 -10.19
N ILE A 139 -1.50 -10.80 -9.49
CA ILE A 139 -0.22 -11.39 -9.95
C ILE A 139 -0.38 -12.90 -10.17
N CYS A 140 -1.11 -13.60 -9.31
CA CYS A 140 -1.38 -15.03 -9.47
C CYS A 140 -2.27 -15.32 -10.69
N GLY A 141 -3.30 -14.50 -10.93
CA GLY A 141 -4.16 -14.61 -12.11
C GLY A 141 -3.39 -14.36 -13.42
N LEU A 142 -2.58 -13.32 -13.46
CA LEU A 142 -1.70 -13.02 -14.60
C LEU A 142 -0.71 -14.16 -14.87
N ARG A 143 -0.09 -14.69 -13.81
CA ARG A 143 0.82 -15.84 -13.90
C ARG A 143 0.14 -17.06 -14.52
N ARG A 144 -1.07 -17.40 -14.09
CA ARG A 144 -1.85 -18.51 -14.67
C ARG A 144 -2.27 -18.27 -16.11
N ARG A 145 -2.46 -17.01 -16.50
CA ARG A 145 -2.71 -16.62 -17.91
C ARG A 145 -1.46 -16.72 -18.80
N GLY A 146 -0.27 -16.90 -18.22
CA GLY A 146 0.98 -17.00 -18.96
C GLY A 146 1.76 -15.68 -19.07
N TYR A 147 1.37 -14.64 -18.35
CA TYR A 147 2.20 -13.43 -18.25
C TYR A 147 3.46 -13.71 -17.44
N SER A 148 4.60 -13.41 -18.03
CA SER A 148 5.88 -13.57 -17.36
C SER A 148 6.18 -12.41 -16.41
N PRO A 149 7.04 -12.60 -15.38
CA PRO A 149 7.51 -11.51 -14.54
C PRO A 149 8.17 -10.38 -15.34
N GLN A 150 8.89 -10.74 -16.42
CA GLN A 150 9.56 -9.77 -17.29
C GLN A 150 8.56 -8.92 -18.07
N ALA A 151 7.49 -9.51 -18.58
CA ALA A 151 6.41 -8.77 -19.26
C ALA A 151 5.72 -7.78 -18.32
N VAL A 152 5.42 -8.20 -17.08
CA VAL A 152 4.79 -7.33 -16.08
C VAL A 152 5.73 -6.18 -15.68
N ARG A 153 7.01 -6.46 -15.44
CA ARG A 153 8.00 -5.41 -15.13
C ARG A 153 8.15 -4.43 -16.29
N LYS A 154 8.28 -4.93 -17.51
CA LYS A 154 8.36 -4.09 -18.71
C LYS A 154 7.14 -3.17 -18.83
N PHE A 155 5.95 -3.69 -18.60
CA PHE A 155 4.74 -2.87 -18.59
C PHE A 155 4.81 -1.74 -17.54
N ILE A 156 5.26 -2.04 -16.31
CA ILE A 156 5.44 -1.03 -15.27
C ILE A 156 6.49 0.02 -15.69
N ASP A 157 7.59 -0.40 -16.31
CA ASP A 157 8.61 0.53 -16.83
C ASP A 157 8.05 1.43 -17.94
N MET A 158 7.17 0.92 -18.79
CA MET A 158 6.53 1.68 -19.87
C MET A 158 5.57 2.76 -19.34
N ILE A 159 4.78 2.48 -18.30
CA ILE A 159 3.88 3.47 -17.70
C ILE A 159 4.62 4.45 -16.78
N GLY A 160 5.76 4.03 -16.24
CA GLY A 160 6.63 4.83 -15.40
C GLY A 160 6.06 5.17 -14.02
N TYR A 161 6.88 5.89 -13.27
CA TYR A 161 6.50 6.47 -11.98
C TYR A 161 5.93 7.87 -12.20
N THR A 162 4.74 8.14 -11.65
CA THR A 162 4.10 9.44 -11.76
C THR A 162 3.33 9.82 -10.49
N LYS A 163 3.17 11.11 -10.25
CA LYS A 163 2.33 11.68 -9.19
C LYS A 163 0.95 12.14 -9.71
N PHE A 164 0.57 11.74 -10.90
CA PHE A 164 -0.74 12.03 -11.47
C PHE A 164 -1.52 10.74 -11.67
N ASP A 165 -2.79 10.75 -11.30
CA ASP A 165 -3.67 9.64 -11.62
C ASP A 165 -3.81 9.50 -13.13
N ALA A 166 -3.53 8.31 -13.63
CA ALA A 166 -3.63 7.97 -15.02
C ALA A 166 -4.43 6.67 -15.21
N LEU A 167 -5.19 6.60 -16.28
CA LEU A 167 -5.80 5.38 -16.76
C LEU A 167 -4.94 4.85 -17.90
N ASN A 168 -4.32 3.67 -17.70
CA ASN A 168 -3.45 3.05 -18.68
C ASN A 168 -4.23 2.04 -19.51
N ASP A 169 -3.91 1.95 -20.79
CA ASP A 169 -4.56 0.98 -21.67
C ASP A 169 -4.10 -0.45 -21.37
N TYR A 170 -5.07 -1.36 -21.25
CA TYR A 170 -4.80 -2.77 -21.04
C TYR A 170 -3.95 -3.37 -22.17
N GLU A 171 -4.10 -2.86 -23.39
CA GLU A 171 -3.33 -3.26 -24.56
C GLU A 171 -1.81 -3.05 -24.38
N MET A 172 -1.38 -2.09 -23.58
CA MET A 172 0.04 -1.90 -23.25
C MET A 172 0.60 -3.10 -22.49
N LEU A 173 -0.16 -3.65 -21.55
CA LEU A 173 0.22 -4.87 -20.82
C LEU A 173 0.29 -6.07 -21.78
N GLU A 174 -0.66 -6.19 -22.70
CA GLU A 174 -0.65 -7.24 -23.70
C GLU A 174 0.51 -7.10 -24.71
N ALA A 175 0.85 -5.87 -25.09
CA ALA A 175 1.98 -5.59 -25.96
C ALA A 175 3.31 -6.01 -25.29
N ALA A 176 3.48 -5.68 -24.00
CA ALA A 176 4.64 -6.11 -23.22
C ALA A 176 4.73 -7.66 -23.14
N ALA A 177 3.59 -8.33 -22.96
CA ALA A 177 3.53 -9.80 -22.95
C ALA A 177 3.89 -10.41 -24.30
N ARG A 178 3.34 -9.87 -25.40
CA ARG A 178 3.66 -10.34 -26.78
C ARG A 178 5.14 -10.19 -27.08
N GLU A 179 5.73 -9.05 -26.74
CA GLU A 179 7.15 -8.81 -27.00
C GLU A 179 8.05 -9.79 -26.23
N ASP A 180 7.75 -10.02 -24.96
CA ASP A 180 8.50 -10.98 -24.15
C ASP A 180 8.37 -12.42 -24.68
N LEU A 181 7.14 -12.85 -24.97
CA LEU A 181 6.87 -14.17 -25.51
C LEU A 181 7.48 -14.38 -26.91
N ASN A 182 7.51 -13.35 -27.75
CA ASN A 182 8.15 -13.40 -29.05
C ASN A 182 9.65 -13.76 -28.99
N ARG A 183 10.31 -13.39 -27.89
CA ARG A 183 11.73 -13.69 -27.68
C ARG A 183 11.99 -15.05 -27.07
N ARG A 184 11.05 -15.56 -26.24
CA ARG A 184 11.34 -16.71 -25.36
C ARG A 184 10.47 -17.93 -25.62
N ALA A 185 9.25 -17.74 -26.16
CA ALA A 185 8.34 -18.84 -26.33
C ALA A 185 8.79 -19.80 -27.48
N LEU A 186 8.77 -21.07 -27.19
CA LEU A 186 8.95 -22.09 -28.22
C LEU A 186 7.75 -22.04 -29.17
N ARG A 187 8.05 -22.02 -30.46
CA ARG A 187 7.04 -22.04 -31.53
C ARG A 187 7.11 -23.36 -32.24
N VAL A 188 6.03 -24.12 -32.15
CA VAL A 188 5.89 -25.41 -32.84
C VAL A 188 4.81 -25.23 -33.86
N SER A 189 5.13 -25.51 -35.13
CA SER A 189 4.16 -25.65 -36.21
C SER A 189 4.08 -27.13 -36.63
N LYS A 190 2.87 -27.66 -36.75
CA LYS A 190 2.64 -28.94 -37.41
C LYS A 190 2.36 -28.64 -38.88
N SER A 191 3.33 -28.91 -39.75
CA SER A 191 3.04 -29.00 -41.18
C SER A 191 2.20 -30.27 -41.39
N GLY A 192 0.93 -30.12 -41.75
CA GLY A 192 0.12 -31.23 -42.20
C GLY A 192 0.72 -31.81 -43.46
N VAL A 193 0.81 -33.12 -43.51
CA VAL A 193 0.95 -33.88 -44.75
C VAL A 193 -0.38 -33.87 -45.46
#